data_bf02a462a8f3d30499945706f4d8927b
#
_entry.id   bf02a462a8f3d30499945706f4d8927b
#
_cell.length_a   1.000
_cell.length_b   1.000
_cell.length_c   1.000
_cell.angle_alpha   90.00
_cell.angle_beta   90.00
_cell.angle_gamma   90.00
#
_symmetry.space_group_name_H-M   'P 1'
#
loop_
_entity.id
_entity.type
_entity.pdbx_description
1 polymer ?
#
loop_
_entity_poly.entity_id
_entity_poly.type
_entity_poly.pdbx_seq_one_letter_code
_entity_poly.pdbx_strand_id
1 'polypeptide(L)'
;MNPTPPVIALVVAMAENRAIGLGGNLPWHLSSDMRYFRKITMGKPIVMGRLTFKSLGRALPGRVNIVLTRDRDFVAPGAIMAHSLAEGLAQARRAAEEAGVDEIMIIGGEDVFREVLPEARRIYLTEVHAAPEADTWFHQLDGREWREVFREDHAPGPKDDHPFSFVVLERT
;
A
#
# COMPACT_ATOMS: atom_id res chain seq x y z
N MET A 1 -23.57 15.31 13.95
CA MET A 1 -23.10 14.98 12.59
C MET A 1 -22.21 13.75 12.67
N ASN A 2 -22.55 12.70 12.00
CA ASN A 2 -21.72 11.50 11.99
C ASN A 2 -20.46 11.76 11.17
N PRO A 3 -19.28 11.39 11.67
CA PRO A 3 -18.05 11.52 10.88
C PRO A 3 -18.13 10.64 9.63
N THR A 4 -17.54 11.12 8.54
CA THR A 4 -17.41 10.32 7.32
C THR A 4 -16.55 9.10 7.61
N PRO A 5 -16.95 7.87 7.22
CA PRO A 5 -16.12 6.70 7.40
C PRO A 5 -14.78 6.87 6.69
N PRO A 6 -13.67 6.32 7.22
CA PRO A 6 -12.40 6.38 6.54
C PRO A 6 -12.46 5.63 5.21
N VAL A 7 -11.81 6.17 4.19
CA VAL A 7 -11.73 5.52 2.88
C VAL A 7 -10.58 4.52 2.87
N ILE A 8 -10.73 3.48 2.08
CA ILE A 8 -9.68 2.51 1.84
C ILE A 8 -8.84 3.01 0.66
N ALA A 9 -7.54 3.18 0.91
CA ALA A 9 -6.57 3.60 -0.08
C ALA A 9 -5.52 2.52 -0.27
N LEU A 10 -5.17 2.22 -1.51
CA LEU A 10 -4.02 1.36 -1.82
C LEU A 10 -2.78 2.24 -1.93
N VAL A 11 -1.65 1.72 -1.47
CA VAL A 11 -0.33 2.35 -1.64
C VAL A 11 0.54 1.35 -2.39
N VAL A 12 0.89 1.65 -3.62
CA VAL A 12 1.60 0.70 -4.49
C VAL A 12 2.60 1.44 -5.38
N ALA A 13 3.79 0.85 -5.54
CA ALA A 13 4.77 1.25 -6.55
C ALA A 13 4.77 0.18 -7.64
N MET A 14 4.66 0.60 -8.89
CA MET A 14 4.46 -0.29 -10.03
C MET A 14 5.30 0.19 -11.21
N ALA A 15 6.03 -0.74 -11.83
CA ALA A 15 6.76 -0.45 -13.06
C ALA A 15 5.82 -0.35 -14.28
N GLU A 16 6.36 0.04 -15.42
CA GLU A 16 5.58 0.18 -16.66
C GLU A 16 4.94 -1.14 -17.10
N ASN A 17 5.60 -2.27 -16.82
CA ASN A 17 5.06 -3.61 -17.07
C ASN A 17 4.18 -4.13 -15.93
N ARG A 18 3.77 -3.25 -15.01
CA ARG A 18 2.99 -3.52 -13.81
C ARG A 18 3.70 -4.41 -12.78
N ALA A 19 5.03 -4.55 -12.87
CA ALA A 19 5.83 -5.30 -11.91
C ALA A 19 5.77 -4.63 -10.53
N ILE A 20 5.57 -5.43 -9.49
CA ILE A 20 5.53 -4.94 -8.09
C ILE A 20 6.41 -5.78 -7.17
N GLY A 21 6.99 -6.87 -7.64
CA GLY A 21 7.85 -7.70 -6.80
C GLY A 21 8.71 -8.67 -7.58
N LEU A 22 9.84 -9.04 -6.96
CA LEU A 22 10.75 -10.07 -7.41
C LEU A 22 11.45 -10.66 -6.19
N GLY A 23 11.27 -11.97 -5.97
CA GLY A 23 11.90 -12.66 -4.84
C GLY A 23 11.47 -12.13 -3.47
N GLY A 24 10.25 -11.63 -3.34
CA GLY A 24 9.73 -11.09 -2.08
C GLY A 24 10.10 -9.64 -1.81
N ASN A 25 10.82 -8.98 -2.71
CA ASN A 25 11.25 -7.60 -2.59
C ASN A 25 10.83 -6.76 -3.79
N LEU A 26 10.96 -5.45 -3.70
CA LEU A 26 10.77 -4.57 -4.85
C LEU A 26 11.90 -4.79 -5.86
N PRO A 27 11.60 -4.79 -7.19
CA PRO A 27 12.62 -4.99 -8.22
C PRO A 27 13.51 -3.76 -8.45
N TRP A 28 13.45 -2.75 -7.61
CA TRP A 28 14.21 -1.50 -7.71
C TRP A 28 14.50 -0.95 -6.33
N HIS A 29 15.42 0.03 -6.28
CA HIS A 29 15.65 0.83 -5.09
C HIS A 29 15.33 2.29 -5.40
N LEU A 30 14.39 2.88 -4.67
CA LEU A 30 13.96 4.26 -4.80
C LEU A 30 13.83 4.90 -3.41
N SER A 31 14.89 5.56 -2.95
CA SER A 31 14.87 6.22 -1.64
C SER A 31 13.81 7.32 -1.57
N SER A 32 13.58 8.01 -2.67
CA SER A 32 12.54 9.06 -2.74
C SER A 32 11.15 8.49 -2.53
N ASP A 33 10.87 7.30 -3.08
CA ASP A 33 9.60 6.63 -2.88
C ASP A 33 9.42 6.13 -1.45
N MET A 34 10.48 5.64 -0.83
CA MET A 34 10.46 5.22 0.57
C MET A 34 10.11 6.39 1.51
N ARG A 35 10.65 7.58 1.25
CA ARG A 35 10.30 8.78 2.02
C ARG A 35 8.86 9.21 1.79
N TYR A 36 8.39 9.15 0.56
CA TYR A 36 7.01 9.47 0.19
C TYR A 36 6.03 8.49 0.87
N PHE A 37 6.33 7.19 0.81
CA PHE A 37 5.54 6.16 1.48
C PHE A 37 5.40 6.45 2.97
N ARG A 38 6.50 6.77 3.64
CA ARG A 38 6.49 7.14 5.06
C ARG A 38 5.59 8.35 5.31
N LYS A 39 5.71 9.37 4.47
CA LYS A 39 4.96 10.61 4.61
C LYS A 39 3.45 10.38 4.51
N ILE A 40 3.00 9.65 3.50
CA ILE A 40 1.56 9.46 3.26
C ILE A 40 0.91 8.45 4.20
N THR A 41 1.69 7.55 4.80
CA THR A 41 1.16 6.54 5.72
C THR A 41 1.27 6.93 7.19
N MET A 42 2.11 7.90 7.53
CA MET A 42 2.38 8.26 8.92
C MET A 42 1.10 8.63 9.68
N GLY A 43 0.91 8.05 10.86
CA GLY A 43 -0.26 8.30 11.71
C GLY A 43 -1.52 7.56 11.29
N LYS A 44 -1.47 6.79 10.21
CA LYS A 44 -2.63 6.07 9.68
C LYS A 44 -2.48 4.56 9.89
N PRO A 45 -3.58 3.80 10.04
CA PRO A 45 -3.47 2.35 10.07
C PRO A 45 -3.00 1.81 8.72
N ILE A 46 -2.06 0.87 8.75
CA ILE A 46 -1.55 0.17 7.57
C ILE A 46 -1.93 -1.30 7.66
N VAL A 47 -2.47 -1.83 6.56
CA VAL A 47 -2.91 -3.22 6.45
C VAL A 47 -2.05 -3.92 5.40
N MET A 48 -1.53 -5.10 5.75
CA MET A 48 -0.62 -5.85 4.90
C MET A 48 -0.79 -7.34 5.07
N GLY A 49 -0.34 -8.11 4.08
CA GLY A 49 -0.22 -9.54 4.22
C GLY A 49 1.04 -9.95 4.98
N ARG A 50 1.10 -11.21 5.38
CA ARG A 50 2.24 -11.76 6.13
C ARG A 50 3.58 -11.60 5.39
N LEU A 51 3.61 -11.87 4.08
CA LEU A 51 4.84 -11.79 3.32
C LEU A 51 5.36 -10.36 3.20
N THR A 52 4.46 -9.38 3.12
CA THR A 52 4.84 -7.98 3.14
C THR A 52 5.46 -7.61 4.49
N PHE A 53 4.87 -8.07 5.59
CA PHE A 53 5.45 -7.84 6.92
C PHE A 53 6.84 -8.46 7.03
N LYS A 54 7.02 -9.68 6.55
CA LYS A 54 8.35 -10.33 6.54
C LYS A 54 9.36 -9.54 5.73
N SER A 55 8.96 -9.00 4.59
CA SER A 55 9.83 -8.18 3.74
C SER A 55 10.25 -6.88 4.44
N LEU A 56 9.35 -6.27 5.20
CA LEU A 56 9.67 -5.08 5.99
C LEU A 56 10.59 -5.39 7.18
N GLY A 57 10.51 -6.61 7.70
CA GLY A 57 11.33 -7.08 8.81
C GLY A 57 10.88 -6.66 10.20
N ARG A 58 9.99 -5.69 10.30
CA ARG A 58 9.47 -5.18 11.59
C ARG A 58 8.21 -4.35 11.38
N ALA A 59 7.47 -4.11 12.47
CA ALA A 59 6.37 -3.15 12.44
C ALA A 59 6.90 -1.74 12.18
N LEU A 60 6.18 -0.97 11.37
CA LEU A 60 6.56 0.39 11.02
C LEU A 60 6.12 1.36 12.12
N PRO A 61 7.03 2.17 12.68
CA PRO A 61 6.71 3.05 13.79
C PRO A 61 5.75 4.18 13.41
N GLY A 62 4.98 4.66 14.39
CA GLY A 62 4.06 5.78 14.20
C GLY A 62 2.77 5.44 13.46
N ARG A 63 2.51 4.17 13.24
CA ARG A 63 1.34 3.65 12.52
C ARG A 63 0.85 2.40 13.20
N VAL A 64 -0.47 2.19 13.22
CA VAL A 64 -1.02 0.90 13.66
C VAL A 64 -0.80 -0.10 12.52
N ASN A 65 -0.02 -1.15 12.77
CA ASN A 65 0.29 -2.20 11.80
C ASN A 65 -0.71 -3.35 11.99
N ILE A 66 -1.40 -3.72 10.92
CA ILE A 66 -2.36 -4.83 10.91
C ILE A 66 -1.88 -5.83 9.85
N VAL A 67 -1.64 -7.07 10.28
CA VAL A 67 -1.13 -8.14 9.42
C VAL A 67 -2.22 -9.19 9.22
N LEU A 68 -2.56 -9.43 7.96
CA LEU A 68 -3.52 -10.45 7.57
C LEU A 68 -2.79 -11.78 7.38
N THR A 69 -3.22 -12.82 8.08
CA THR A 69 -2.68 -14.16 7.93
C THR A 69 -3.70 -15.21 8.37
N ARG A 70 -3.76 -16.31 7.64
CA ARG A 70 -4.55 -17.48 8.05
C ARG A 70 -3.81 -18.33 9.08
N ASP A 71 -2.50 -18.14 9.21
CA ASP A 71 -1.67 -18.85 10.16
C ASP A 71 -1.83 -18.25 11.55
N ARG A 72 -2.54 -18.97 12.43
CA ARG A 72 -2.81 -18.50 13.79
C ARG A 72 -1.59 -18.56 14.71
N ASP A 73 -0.54 -19.25 14.28
CA ASP A 73 0.71 -19.36 15.03
C ASP A 73 1.71 -18.27 14.64
N PHE A 74 1.42 -17.51 13.55
CA PHE A 74 2.28 -16.43 13.12
C PHE A 74 2.26 -15.27 14.11
N VAL A 75 3.44 -14.81 14.49
CA VAL A 75 3.61 -13.70 15.44
C VAL A 75 4.34 -12.56 14.73
N ALA A 76 3.75 -11.36 14.80
CA ALA A 76 4.33 -10.13 14.26
C ALA A 76 4.45 -9.12 15.41
N PRO A 77 5.63 -9.05 16.09
CA PRO A 77 5.79 -8.13 17.21
C PRO A 77 5.49 -6.68 16.81
N GLY A 78 4.66 -6.01 17.61
CA GLY A 78 4.26 -4.63 17.34
C GLY A 78 3.11 -4.47 16.36
N ALA A 79 2.55 -5.58 15.85
CA ALA A 79 1.42 -5.55 14.94
C ALA A 79 0.20 -6.24 15.53
N ILE A 80 -0.97 -5.87 15.01
CA ILE A 80 -2.23 -6.55 15.30
C ILE A 80 -2.42 -7.64 14.24
N MET A 81 -2.71 -8.86 14.68
CA MET A 81 -2.99 -9.97 13.77
C MET A 81 -4.48 -10.01 13.42
N ALA A 82 -4.78 -10.23 12.15
CA ALA A 82 -6.15 -10.45 11.68
C ALA A 82 -6.17 -11.70 10.78
N HIS A 83 -7.19 -12.54 10.95
CA HIS A 83 -7.27 -13.82 10.26
C HIS A 83 -8.25 -13.83 9.09
N SER A 84 -8.81 -12.65 8.77
CA SER A 84 -9.63 -12.41 7.58
C SER A 84 -9.50 -10.95 7.17
N LEU A 85 -9.81 -10.67 5.91
CA LEU A 85 -9.84 -9.28 5.44
C LEU A 85 -10.89 -8.47 6.22
N ALA A 86 -12.08 -9.02 6.42
CA ALA A 86 -13.14 -8.34 7.16
C ALA A 86 -12.70 -7.96 8.57
N GLU A 87 -12.03 -8.86 9.28
CA GLU A 87 -11.49 -8.59 10.61
C GLU A 87 -10.42 -7.48 10.55
N GLY A 88 -9.50 -7.56 9.61
CA GLY A 88 -8.45 -6.57 9.43
C GLY A 88 -8.99 -5.18 9.13
N LEU A 89 -9.98 -5.08 8.24
CA LEU A 89 -10.60 -3.80 7.91
C LEU A 89 -11.40 -3.23 9.08
N ALA A 90 -12.07 -4.08 9.87
CA ALA A 90 -12.78 -3.61 11.06
C ALA A 90 -11.81 -3.03 12.09
N GLN A 91 -10.67 -3.69 12.31
CA GLN A 91 -9.62 -3.18 13.21
C GLN A 91 -9.01 -1.88 12.66
N ALA A 92 -8.81 -1.79 11.34
CA ALA A 92 -8.27 -0.60 10.70
C ALA A 92 -9.23 0.60 10.82
N ARG A 93 -10.52 0.38 10.64
CA ARG A 93 -11.53 1.43 10.82
C ARG A 93 -11.53 1.97 12.24
N ARG A 94 -11.47 1.09 13.21
CA ARG A 94 -11.39 1.49 14.62
C ARG A 94 -10.15 2.31 14.91
N ALA A 95 -8.99 1.86 14.40
CA ALA A 95 -7.72 2.57 14.56
C ALA A 95 -7.77 3.96 13.91
N ALA A 96 -8.35 4.06 12.71
CA ALA A 96 -8.49 5.33 12.00
C ALA A 96 -9.39 6.31 12.77
N GLU A 97 -10.50 5.82 13.31
CA GLU A 97 -11.42 6.63 14.11
C GLU A 97 -10.74 7.13 15.37
N GLU A 98 -10.03 6.27 16.10
CA GLU A 98 -9.29 6.63 17.30
C GLU A 98 -8.19 7.67 17.02
N ALA A 99 -7.51 7.55 15.87
CA ALA A 99 -6.47 8.48 15.47
C ALA A 99 -7.01 9.76 14.85
N GLY A 100 -8.29 9.82 14.52
CA GLY A 100 -8.90 10.97 13.85
C GLY A 100 -8.43 11.15 12.41
N VAL A 101 -8.07 10.06 11.71
CA VAL A 101 -7.64 10.09 10.32
C VAL A 101 -8.74 9.51 9.42
N ASP A 102 -8.70 9.88 8.14
CA ASP A 102 -9.76 9.58 7.18
C ASP A 102 -9.37 8.53 6.16
N GLU A 103 -8.23 7.85 6.33
CA GLU A 103 -7.75 6.83 5.40
C GLU A 103 -7.25 5.60 6.12
N ILE A 104 -7.51 4.45 5.51
CA ILE A 104 -6.91 3.16 5.82
C ILE A 104 -5.98 2.82 4.68
N MET A 105 -4.71 2.53 4.96
CA MET A 105 -3.67 2.36 3.94
C MET A 105 -3.35 0.89 3.73
N ILE A 106 -3.68 0.36 2.56
CA ILE A 106 -3.38 -1.03 2.18
C ILE A 106 -2.02 -1.02 1.48
N ILE A 107 -1.03 -1.70 2.03
CA ILE A 107 0.34 -1.58 1.55
C ILE A 107 0.89 -2.83 0.84
N GLY A 108 0.09 -3.88 0.71
CA GLY A 108 0.48 -5.05 -0.08
C GLY A 108 0.24 -6.36 0.65
N GLY A 109 0.53 -7.49 0.09
CA GLY A 109 1.03 -7.57 -1.31
C GLY A 109 -0.07 -7.81 -2.35
N GLU A 110 0.30 -8.50 -3.43
CA GLU A 110 -0.58 -8.69 -4.58
C GLU A 110 -1.95 -9.28 -4.21
N ASP A 111 -1.98 -10.31 -3.40
CA ASP A 111 -3.25 -10.96 -2.99
C ASP A 111 -4.14 -10.00 -2.20
N VAL A 112 -3.55 -9.23 -1.30
CA VAL A 112 -4.31 -8.26 -0.49
C VAL A 112 -4.81 -7.12 -1.38
N PHE A 113 -3.99 -6.61 -2.28
CA PHE A 113 -4.42 -5.59 -3.24
C PHE A 113 -5.61 -6.07 -4.07
N ARG A 114 -5.53 -7.29 -4.60
CA ARG A 114 -6.58 -7.87 -5.45
C ARG A 114 -7.90 -8.01 -4.67
N GLU A 115 -7.81 -8.51 -3.45
CA GLU A 115 -9.00 -8.74 -2.62
C GLU A 115 -9.67 -7.42 -2.18
N VAL A 116 -8.86 -6.39 -1.91
CA VAL A 116 -9.36 -5.09 -1.41
C VAL A 116 -9.80 -4.15 -2.53
N LEU A 117 -9.26 -4.32 -3.74
CA LEU A 117 -9.48 -3.39 -4.84
C LEU A 117 -10.95 -3.00 -5.06
N PRO A 118 -11.95 -3.91 -5.01
CA PRO A 118 -13.36 -3.52 -5.17
C PRO A 118 -13.87 -2.53 -4.13
N GLU A 119 -13.27 -2.50 -2.95
CA GLU A 119 -13.68 -1.59 -1.87
C GLU A 119 -12.81 -0.33 -1.79
N ALA A 120 -11.72 -0.26 -2.54
CA ALA A 120 -10.80 0.87 -2.51
C ALA A 120 -11.40 2.08 -3.23
N ARG A 121 -11.19 3.27 -2.66
CA ARG A 121 -11.65 4.54 -3.21
C ARG A 121 -10.52 5.36 -3.80
N ARG A 122 -9.28 5.10 -3.37
CA ARG A 122 -8.10 5.87 -3.77
C ARG A 122 -6.91 4.96 -3.94
N ILE A 123 -6.04 5.28 -4.88
CA ILE A 123 -4.76 4.60 -5.05
C ILE A 123 -3.66 5.65 -5.09
N TYR A 124 -2.73 5.55 -4.14
CA TYR A 124 -1.46 6.28 -4.19
C TYR A 124 -0.49 5.40 -4.97
N LEU A 125 -0.27 5.75 -6.22
CA LEU A 125 0.53 4.96 -7.16
C LEU A 125 1.84 5.67 -7.42
N THR A 126 2.96 4.96 -7.24
CA THR A 126 4.24 5.40 -7.76
C THR A 126 4.48 4.65 -9.06
N GLU A 127 4.48 5.36 -10.17
CA GLU A 127 4.86 4.79 -11.47
C GLU A 127 6.38 4.83 -11.59
N VAL A 128 7.01 3.66 -11.67
CA VAL A 128 8.45 3.54 -11.87
C VAL A 128 8.70 3.39 -13.35
N HIS A 129 9.47 4.32 -13.94
CA HIS A 129 9.71 4.34 -15.39
C HIS A 129 10.81 3.35 -15.77
N ALA A 130 10.48 2.07 -15.67
CA ALA A 130 11.32 0.92 -15.98
C ALA A 130 10.44 -0.29 -16.24
N ALA A 131 11.01 -1.35 -16.80
CA ALA A 131 10.33 -2.62 -17.03
C ALA A 131 11.24 -3.77 -16.60
N PRO A 132 11.48 -3.92 -15.28
CA PRO A 132 12.39 -4.94 -14.75
C PRO A 132 11.78 -6.34 -14.82
N GLU A 133 12.63 -7.36 -14.65
CA GLU A 133 12.15 -8.71 -14.37
C GLU A 133 11.33 -8.71 -13.09
N ALA A 134 10.29 -9.52 -13.04
CA ALA A 134 9.41 -9.62 -11.89
C ALA A 134 8.79 -11.01 -11.82
N ASP A 135 8.31 -11.37 -10.65
CA ASP A 135 7.49 -12.55 -10.43
C ASP A 135 6.11 -12.20 -9.87
N THR A 136 5.86 -10.93 -9.60
CA THR A 136 4.61 -10.44 -9.04
C THR A 136 4.22 -9.15 -9.74
N TRP A 137 2.94 -9.06 -10.15
CA TRP A 137 2.42 -7.92 -10.90
C TRP A 137 1.13 -7.40 -10.27
N PHE A 138 0.90 -6.10 -10.46
CA PHE A 138 -0.34 -5.47 -10.04
C PHE A 138 -1.44 -5.72 -11.07
N HIS A 139 -2.69 -5.83 -10.59
CA HIS A 139 -3.85 -6.00 -11.45
C HIS A 139 -4.02 -4.79 -12.39
N GLN A 140 -4.36 -5.06 -13.65
CA GLN A 140 -4.63 -3.99 -14.61
C GLN A 140 -5.89 -3.23 -14.20
N LEU A 141 -5.77 -1.92 -14.06
CA LEU A 141 -6.89 -1.06 -13.66
C LEU A 141 -7.74 -0.70 -14.88
N ASP A 142 -9.06 -0.67 -14.68
CA ASP A 142 -9.99 -0.19 -15.70
C ASP A 142 -10.03 1.34 -15.65
N GLY A 143 -9.62 1.99 -16.72
CA GLY A 143 -9.60 3.45 -16.82
C GLY A 143 -10.98 4.11 -16.72
N ARG A 144 -12.07 3.34 -16.84
CA ARG A 144 -13.44 3.84 -16.62
C ARG A 144 -13.79 3.89 -15.13
N GLU A 145 -13.10 3.11 -14.30
CA GLU A 145 -13.33 3.04 -12.85
C GLU A 145 -12.42 3.96 -12.06
N TRP A 146 -11.30 4.36 -12.64
CA TRP A 146 -10.27 5.13 -11.95
C TRP A 146 -9.92 6.39 -12.73
N ARG A 147 -9.86 7.53 -12.02
CA ARG A 147 -9.51 8.82 -12.59
C ARG A 147 -8.24 9.35 -11.92
N GLU A 148 -7.29 9.79 -12.73
CA GLU A 148 -6.09 10.45 -12.22
C GLU A 148 -6.45 11.85 -11.75
N VAL A 149 -6.17 12.15 -10.47
CA VAL A 149 -6.45 13.45 -9.86
C VAL A 149 -5.19 14.21 -9.47
N PHE A 150 -4.03 13.56 -9.50
CA PHE A 150 -2.75 14.18 -9.19
C PHE A 150 -1.64 13.43 -9.92
N ARG A 151 -0.64 14.18 -10.41
CA ARG A 151 0.57 13.60 -11.01
C ARG A 151 1.75 14.54 -10.76
N GLU A 152 2.87 13.98 -10.34
CA GLU A 152 4.11 14.70 -10.14
C GLU A 152 5.27 13.84 -10.64
N ASP A 153 5.91 14.29 -11.72
CA ASP A 153 7.03 13.56 -12.34
C ASP A 153 8.35 13.94 -11.68
N HIS A 154 9.21 12.95 -11.47
CA HIS A 154 10.51 13.13 -10.82
C HIS A 154 11.63 12.48 -11.62
N ALA A 155 12.74 13.22 -11.77
CA ALA A 155 14.01 12.64 -12.18
C ALA A 155 14.59 11.85 -11.00
N PRO A 156 15.43 10.81 -11.24
CA PRO A 156 16.02 10.05 -10.16
C PRO A 156 16.98 10.91 -9.33
N GLY A 157 16.84 10.84 -8.01
CA GLY A 157 17.81 11.40 -7.09
C GLY A 157 19.02 10.49 -6.96
N PRO A 158 20.01 10.85 -6.09
CA PRO A 158 21.26 10.08 -5.98
C PRO A 158 21.11 8.62 -5.54
N LYS A 159 19.99 8.29 -4.88
CA LYS A 159 19.72 6.94 -4.38
C LYS A 159 18.49 6.34 -5.03
N ASP A 160 18.14 6.80 -6.22
CA ASP A 160 17.02 6.29 -7.00
C ASP A 160 17.54 5.61 -8.26
N ASP A 161 17.14 4.37 -8.50
CA ASP A 161 17.56 3.60 -9.67
C ASP A 161 16.95 4.10 -10.98
N HIS A 162 15.75 4.70 -10.92
CA HIS A 162 14.97 5.08 -12.10
C HIS A 162 14.20 6.38 -11.87
N PRO A 163 13.80 7.08 -12.96
CA PRO A 163 12.78 8.11 -12.85
C PRO A 163 11.44 7.51 -12.41
N PHE A 164 10.61 8.33 -11.79
CA PHE A 164 9.32 7.87 -11.29
C PHE A 164 8.32 9.03 -11.24
N SER A 165 7.05 8.70 -11.08
CA SER A 165 5.98 9.69 -10.92
C SER A 165 5.09 9.30 -9.75
N PHE A 166 4.75 10.27 -8.92
CA PHE A 166 3.72 10.09 -7.91
C PHE A 166 2.37 10.42 -8.52
N VAL A 167 1.44 9.49 -8.42
CA VAL A 167 0.11 9.60 -9.03
C VAL A 167 -0.93 9.27 -7.97
N VAL A 168 -2.03 10.01 -7.96
CA VAL A 168 -3.19 9.66 -7.14
C VAL A 168 -4.36 9.37 -8.07
N LEU A 169 -4.95 8.19 -7.91
CA LEU A 169 -6.15 7.79 -8.63
C LEU A 169 -7.33 7.77 -7.67
N GLU A 170 -8.48 8.22 -8.12
CA GLU A 170 -9.72 8.11 -7.37
C GLU A 170 -10.75 7.35 -8.17
N ARG A 171 -11.60 6.58 -7.47
CA ARG A 171 -12.68 5.84 -8.11
C ARG A 171 -13.73 6.81 -8.64
N THR A 172 -14.13 6.58 -9.89
CA THR A 172 -15.16 7.40 -10.55
C THR A 172 -16.55 7.16 -9.97
#